data_cd1892eedaf6fd1ada1a2b0bcccf8067
#
_entry.id   cd1892eedaf6fd1ada1a2b0bcccf8067
#
_cell.length_a   1.000
_cell.length_b   1.000
_cell.length_c   1.000
_cell.angle_alpha   90.00
_cell.angle_beta   90.00
_cell.angle_gamma   90.00
#
_symmetry.space_group_name_H-M   'P 1'
#
loop_
_entity.id
_entity.type
_entity.pdbx_description
1 polymer ?
#
loop_
_entity_poly.entity_id
_entity_poly.type
_entity_poly.pdbx_seq_one_letter_code
_entity_poly.pdbx_strand_id
1 'polypeptide(L)'
;VTGVQTCALPILLEKNPAYPSYEMRSKLLSFYFTFFELLTANRSYVLYALQQHKNQLKNVMLLADVRKKFKNYIGEITTDDFRIQIERFQEYQEKATTESLWIQFLLTLKFWMDDSSAGFEKTDIYIEKSVKAAFELMNITPIESLIDFGKFIFKEKIQKN
;
A
#
# COMPACT_ATOMS: atom_id res chain seq x y z
N VAL A 1 -19.22 -2.35 2.36
CA VAL A 1 -18.11 -3.32 2.27
C VAL A 1 -16.89 -2.78 2.97
N THR A 2 -16.46 -1.58 2.64
CA THR A 2 -15.21 -0.99 3.12
C THR A 2 -15.21 -0.60 4.61
N GLY A 3 -16.36 -0.30 5.20
CA GLY A 3 -16.44 0.16 6.58
C GLY A 3 -16.19 -0.91 7.64
N VAL A 4 -16.78 -2.08 7.50
CA VAL A 4 -16.69 -3.16 8.49
C VAL A 4 -15.33 -3.88 8.42
N GLN A 5 -14.83 -4.15 7.21
CA GLN A 5 -13.57 -4.86 7.01
C GLN A 5 -12.35 -4.02 7.44
N THR A 6 -12.34 -2.72 7.16
CA THR A 6 -11.24 -1.84 7.58
C THR A 6 -11.26 -1.47 9.06
N CYS A 7 -12.40 -1.58 9.75
CA CYS A 7 -12.45 -1.42 11.22
C CYS A 7 -12.08 -2.70 11.97
N ALA A 8 -12.34 -3.88 11.37
CA ALA A 8 -11.97 -5.17 11.98
C ALA A 8 -10.48 -5.47 11.88
N LEU A 9 -9.79 -4.92 10.87
CA LEU A 9 -8.40 -5.22 10.60
C LEU A 9 -7.43 -4.87 11.75
N PRO A 10 -7.45 -3.65 12.33
CA PRO A 10 -6.62 -3.32 13.49
C PRO A 10 -6.88 -4.26 14.66
N ILE A 11 -8.14 -4.56 14.95
CA ILE A 11 -8.54 -5.46 16.03
C ILE A 11 -8.00 -6.89 15.82
N LEU A 12 -7.95 -7.38 14.58
CA LEU A 12 -7.40 -8.70 14.26
C LEU A 12 -5.88 -8.73 14.39
N LEU A 13 -5.20 -7.66 14.01
CA LEU A 13 -3.74 -7.54 14.12
C LEU A 13 -3.32 -7.38 15.59
N GLU A 14 -4.06 -6.62 16.39
CA GLU A 14 -3.80 -6.41 17.81
C GLU A 14 -4.01 -7.67 18.67
N LYS A 15 -4.77 -8.66 18.19
CA LYS A 15 -4.91 -9.96 18.86
C LYS A 15 -3.62 -10.78 18.90
N ASN A 16 -2.64 -10.47 18.07
CA ASN A 16 -1.34 -11.10 18.12
C ASN A 16 -0.44 -10.32 19.11
N PRO A 17 -0.11 -10.90 20.29
CA PRO A 17 0.67 -10.21 21.30
C PRO A 17 2.10 -9.83 20.85
N ALA A 18 2.62 -10.47 19.81
CA ALA A 18 3.92 -10.18 19.23
C ALA A 18 3.87 -9.03 18.19
N TYR A 19 2.67 -8.66 17.70
CA TYR A 19 2.51 -7.65 16.65
C TYR A 19 3.16 -6.28 16.98
N PRO A 20 3.08 -5.73 18.21
CA PRO A 20 3.71 -4.46 18.54
C PRO A 20 5.24 -4.46 18.33
N SER A 21 5.90 -5.60 18.55
CA SER A 21 7.35 -5.76 18.42
C SER A 21 7.83 -6.00 16.99
N TYR A 22 6.92 -6.14 16.03
CA TYR A 22 7.31 -6.37 14.64
C TYR A 22 7.92 -5.11 14.02
N GLU A 23 8.91 -5.33 13.16
CA GLU A 23 9.43 -4.28 12.28
C GLU A 23 8.37 -3.83 11.26
N MET A 24 8.50 -2.62 10.72
CA MET A 24 7.57 -2.04 9.75
C MET A 24 7.22 -2.99 8.60
N ARG A 25 8.21 -3.68 8.02
CA ARG A 25 7.99 -4.65 6.95
C ARG A 25 7.09 -5.80 7.38
N SER A 26 7.34 -6.37 8.56
CA SER A 26 6.55 -7.49 9.09
C SER A 26 5.13 -7.06 9.45
N LYS A 27 4.95 -5.84 9.97
CA LYS A 27 3.62 -5.24 10.20
C LYS A 27 2.86 -5.07 8.90
N LEU A 28 3.52 -4.57 7.86
CA LEU A 28 2.91 -4.41 6.55
C LEU A 28 2.51 -5.75 5.92
N LEU A 29 3.36 -6.77 5.99
CA LEU A 29 3.04 -8.13 5.53
C LEU A 29 1.82 -8.69 6.26
N SER A 30 1.78 -8.58 7.60
CA SER A 30 0.64 -9.01 8.42
C SER A 30 -0.65 -8.31 8.00
N PHE A 31 -0.58 -7.00 7.72
CA PHE A 31 -1.71 -6.24 7.19
C PHE A 31 -2.19 -6.81 5.85
N TYR A 32 -1.27 -7.04 4.90
CA TYR A 32 -1.63 -7.55 3.57
C TYR A 32 -2.29 -8.91 3.65
N PHE A 33 -1.67 -9.89 4.33
CA PHE A 33 -2.24 -11.23 4.45
C PHE A 33 -3.62 -11.20 5.09
N THR A 34 -3.78 -10.50 6.21
CA THR A 34 -5.08 -10.40 6.89
C THR A 34 -6.13 -9.70 6.01
N PHE A 35 -5.74 -8.63 5.32
CA PHE A 35 -6.65 -7.88 4.46
C PHE A 35 -7.11 -8.71 3.26
N PHE A 36 -6.19 -9.36 2.55
CA PHE A 36 -6.51 -10.17 1.38
C PHE A 36 -7.23 -11.46 1.73
N GLU A 37 -6.98 -12.06 2.89
CA GLU A 37 -7.77 -13.16 3.42
C GLU A 37 -9.23 -12.75 3.64
N LEU A 38 -9.46 -11.60 4.27
CA LEU A 38 -10.82 -11.04 4.44
C LEU A 38 -11.52 -10.75 3.10
N LEU A 39 -10.78 -10.22 2.11
CA LEU A 39 -11.30 -10.02 0.76
C LEU A 39 -11.66 -11.34 0.10
N THR A 40 -10.82 -12.36 0.24
CA THR A 40 -11.01 -13.71 -0.32
C THR A 40 -12.23 -14.38 0.27
N ALA A 41 -12.47 -14.28 1.57
CA ALA A 41 -13.67 -14.77 2.22
C ALA A 41 -14.98 -14.17 1.67
N ASN A 42 -14.89 -12.98 1.07
CA ASN A 42 -16.04 -12.23 0.50
C ASN A 42 -15.85 -11.91 -1.00
N ARG A 43 -15.04 -12.72 -1.70
CA ARG A 43 -14.55 -12.40 -3.05
C ARG A 43 -15.65 -12.04 -4.05
N SER A 44 -16.69 -12.85 -4.15
CA SER A 44 -17.76 -12.62 -5.13
C SER A 44 -18.42 -11.26 -4.94
N TYR A 45 -18.67 -10.87 -3.69
CA TYR A 45 -19.23 -9.58 -3.37
C TYR A 45 -18.28 -8.42 -3.66
N VAL A 46 -17.01 -8.59 -3.31
CA VAL A 46 -15.97 -7.56 -3.55
C VAL A 46 -15.78 -7.33 -5.04
N LEU A 47 -15.66 -8.40 -5.85
CA LEU A 47 -15.56 -8.30 -7.30
C LEU A 47 -16.79 -7.63 -7.91
N TYR A 48 -17.99 -8.03 -7.47
CA TYR A 48 -19.23 -7.40 -7.91
C TYR A 48 -19.22 -5.89 -7.61
N ALA A 49 -18.88 -5.50 -6.39
CA ALA A 49 -18.84 -4.09 -5.99
C ALA A 49 -17.80 -3.27 -6.78
N LEU A 50 -16.64 -3.84 -7.09
CA LEU A 50 -15.58 -3.18 -7.86
C LEU A 50 -15.88 -3.13 -9.37
N GLN A 51 -16.60 -4.13 -9.91
CA GLN A 51 -16.91 -4.21 -11.33
C GLN A 51 -18.20 -3.48 -11.72
N GLN A 52 -19.14 -3.28 -10.79
CA GLN A 52 -20.45 -2.69 -11.06
C GLN A 52 -20.40 -1.25 -11.56
N HIS A 53 -19.32 -0.55 -11.29
CA HIS A 53 -19.20 0.84 -11.70
C HIS A 53 -18.35 0.98 -12.97
N LYS A 54 -19.00 0.97 -14.14
CA LYS A 54 -18.41 1.45 -15.42
C LYS A 54 -17.91 2.91 -15.29
N ASN A 55 -18.25 3.60 -14.22
CA ASN A 55 -17.85 4.96 -13.92
C ASN A 55 -16.61 4.92 -13.02
N GLN A 56 -15.44 5.16 -13.61
CA GLN A 56 -14.14 5.18 -12.90
C GLN A 56 -14.14 6.08 -11.66
N LEU A 57 -14.93 7.17 -11.65
CA LEU A 57 -15.06 8.09 -10.53
C LEU A 57 -15.67 7.43 -9.27
N LYS A 58 -16.65 6.54 -9.43
CA LYS A 58 -17.24 5.83 -8.27
C LYS A 58 -16.30 4.78 -7.69
N ASN A 59 -15.50 4.13 -8.53
CA ASN A 59 -14.46 3.21 -8.06
C ASN A 59 -13.38 3.96 -7.28
N VAL A 60 -13.00 5.16 -7.72
CA VAL A 60 -12.08 6.04 -6.98
C VAL A 60 -12.66 6.45 -5.63
N MET A 61 -13.96 6.76 -5.54
CA MET A 61 -14.62 7.10 -4.27
C MET A 61 -14.69 5.90 -3.31
N LEU A 62 -14.97 4.70 -3.82
CA LEU A 62 -14.94 3.46 -3.01
C LEU A 62 -13.54 3.20 -2.42
N LEU A 63 -12.50 3.52 -3.16
CA LEU A 63 -11.11 3.34 -2.73
C LEU A 63 -10.58 4.53 -1.90
N ALA A 64 -11.26 5.68 -1.90
CA ALA A 64 -10.81 6.87 -1.17
C ALA A 64 -10.73 6.63 0.34
N ASP A 65 -11.73 5.97 0.92
CA ASP A 65 -11.73 5.63 2.35
C ASP A 65 -10.67 4.59 2.68
N VAL A 66 -10.49 3.58 1.81
CA VAL A 66 -9.43 2.58 1.95
C VAL A 66 -8.06 3.25 1.89
N ARG A 67 -7.86 4.16 0.93
CA ARG A 67 -6.62 4.95 0.80
C ARG A 67 -6.33 5.76 2.05
N LYS A 68 -7.31 6.47 2.57
CA LYS A 68 -7.15 7.28 3.79
C LYS A 68 -6.73 6.41 4.98
N LYS A 69 -7.42 5.30 5.20
CA LYS A 69 -7.13 4.38 6.30
C LYS A 69 -5.78 3.68 6.12
N PHE A 70 -5.44 3.26 4.90
CA PHE A 70 -4.15 2.69 4.58
C PHE A 70 -3.01 3.67 4.86
N LYS A 71 -3.14 4.92 4.44
CA LYS A 71 -2.12 5.95 4.70
C LYS A 71 -1.95 6.24 6.18
N ASN A 72 -3.04 6.31 6.94
CA ASN A 72 -2.97 6.47 8.39
C ASN A 72 -2.22 5.28 9.02
N TYR A 73 -2.56 4.05 8.63
CA TYR A 73 -1.88 2.85 9.09
C TYR A 73 -0.37 2.86 8.76
N ILE A 74 0.01 3.25 7.54
CA ILE A 74 1.42 3.41 7.19
C ILE A 74 2.13 4.42 8.10
N GLY A 75 1.49 5.56 8.38
CA GLY A 75 2.01 6.55 9.32
C GLY A 75 2.21 6.00 10.74
N GLU A 76 1.29 5.15 11.21
CA GLU A 76 1.36 4.53 12.55
C GLU A 76 2.47 3.48 12.67
N ILE A 77 2.69 2.68 11.62
CA ILE A 77 3.72 1.63 11.63
C ILE A 77 5.11 2.14 11.25
N THR A 78 5.22 3.37 10.76
CA THR A 78 6.50 3.99 10.44
C THR A 78 7.21 4.33 11.76
N THR A 79 8.28 3.60 12.07
CA THR A 79 9.06 3.75 13.30
C THR A 79 10.00 4.94 13.22
N ASP A 80 10.41 5.45 14.40
CA ASP A 80 11.39 6.55 14.50
C ASP A 80 12.73 6.18 13.85
N ASP A 81 13.15 4.92 13.91
CA ASP A 81 14.37 4.46 13.23
C ASP A 81 14.29 4.63 11.70
N PHE A 82 13.13 4.40 11.11
CA PHE A 82 12.90 4.66 9.69
C PHE A 82 12.85 6.18 9.40
N ARG A 83 12.37 6.99 10.35
CA ARG A 83 12.36 8.46 10.26
C ARG A 83 13.76 9.05 10.38
N ILE A 84 14.63 8.52 11.24
CA ILE A 84 16.00 9.03 11.49
C ILE A 84 16.88 8.91 10.24
N GLN A 85 16.71 7.89 9.42
CA GLN A 85 17.43 7.76 8.14
C GLN A 85 17.06 8.88 7.14
N ILE A 86 16.02 9.66 7.43
CA ILE A 86 15.37 10.60 6.51
C ILE A 86 15.52 12.06 6.97
N GLU A 87 16.34 12.38 7.97
CA GLU A 87 16.36 13.67 8.70
C GLU A 87 16.48 14.97 7.89
N ARG A 88 16.80 14.94 6.60
CA ARG A 88 16.93 16.16 5.77
C ARG A 88 15.75 16.45 4.83
N PHE A 89 14.83 15.47 4.59
CA PHE A 89 13.74 15.61 3.62
C PHE A 89 12.42 14.99 4.10
N GLN A 90 12.16 15.00 5.40
CA GLN A 90 11.12 14.23 6.10
C GLN A 90 9.74 14.27 5.42
N GLU A 91 9.23 15.45 5.08
CA GLU A 91 7.85 15.57 4.61
C GLU A 91 7.64 15.02 3.18
N TYR A 92 8.58 15.29 2.27
CA TYR A 92 8.47 14.82 0.88
C TYR A 92 8.74 13.34 0.75
N GLN A 93 9.66 12.81 1.53
CA GLN A 93 10.02 11.39 1.53
C GLN A 93 8.93 10.54 2.17
N GLU A 94 8.34 10.98 3.26
CA GLU A 94 7.22 10.30 3.91
C GLU A 94 6.01 10.24 2.97
N LYS A 95 5.68 11.34 2.31
CA LYS A 95 4.63 11.38 1.29
C LYS A 95 4.94 10.45 0.11
N ALA A 96 6.15 10.48 -0.44
CA ALA A 96 6.56 9.64 -1.56
C ALA A 96 6.53 8.15 -1.19
N THR A 97 7.03 7.78 -0.02
CA THR A 97 6.97 6.41 0.50
C THR A 97 5.53 5.93 0.64
N THR A 98 4.69 6.73 1.28
CA THR A 98 3.27 6.39 1.50
C THR A 98 2.52 6.24 0.17
N GLU A 99 2.79 7.10 -0.82
CA GLU A 99 2.19 6.98 -2.16
C GLU A 99 2.72 5.74 -2.91
N SER A 100 3.99 5.43 -2.80
CA SER A 100 4.58 4.23 -3.41
C SER A 100 3.96 2.94 -2.85
N LEU A 101 3.79 2.88 -1.53
CA LEU A 101 3.11 1.76 -0.86
C LEU A 101 1.63 1.69 -1.24
N TRP A 102 0.96 2.83 -1.44
CA TRP A 102 -0.41 2.85 -1.94
C TRP A 102 -0.51 2.30 -3.37
N ILE A 103 0.41 2.68 -4.25
CA ILE A 103 0.46 2.14 -5.62
C ILE A 103 0.71 0.63 -5.58
N GLN A 104 1.65 0.17 -4.75
CA GLN A 104 1.93 -1.25 -4.56
C GLN A 104 0.69 -1.99 -4.04
N PHE A 105 -0.09 -1.40 -3.11
CA PHE A 105 -1.36 -1.95 -2.66
C PHE A 105 -2.36 -2.11 -3.81
N LEU A 106 -2.54 -1.10 -4.66
CA LEU A 106 -3.43 -1.17 -5.81
C LEU A 106 -3.02 -2.24 -6.82
N LEU A 107 -1.71 -2.40 -7.06
CA LEU A 107 -1.19 -3.45 -7.92
C LEU A 107 -1.46 -4.83 -7.34
N THR A 108 -1.32 -5.00 -6.03
CA THR A 108 -1.65 -6.24 -5.33
C THR A 108 -3.14 -6.53 -5.41
N LEU A 109 -4.00 -5.52 -5.21
CA LEU A 109 -5.45 -5.66 -5.33
C LEU A 109 -5.83 -6.11 -6.74
N LYS A 110 -5.23 -5.50 -7.78
CA LYS A 110 -5.46 -5.90 -9.16
C LYS A 110 -5.00 -7.34 -9.41
N PHE A 111 -3.82 -7.70 -8.93
CA PHE A 111 -3.30 -9.07 -9.06
C PHE A 111 -4.24 -10.09 -8.42
N TRP A 112 -4.71 -9.82 -7.18
CA TRP A 112 -5.67 -10.66 -6.49
C TRP A 112 -7.00 -10.79 -7.24
N MET A 113 -7.48 -9.73 -7.88
CA MET A 113 -8.72 -9.78 -8.68
C MET A 113 -8.59 -10.73 -9.88
N ASP A 114 -7.41 -10.83 -10.47
CA ASP A 114 -7.14 -11.64 -11.65
C ASP A 114 -6.62 -13.05 -11.27
N ASP A 115 -6.30 -13.30 -9.98
CA ASP A 115 -5.77 -14.58 -9.53
C ASP A 115 -6.85 -15.65 -9.50
N SER A 116 -6.56 -16.77 -10.19
CA SER A 116 -7.39 -17.98 -10.26
C SER A 116 -6.68 -19.20 -9.68
N SER A 117 -5.55 -19.03 -8.99
CA SER A 117 -4.82 -20.15 -8.38
C SER A 117 -5.57 -20.73 -7.17
N ALA A 118 -5.29 -21.99 -6.85
CA ALA A 118 -5.86 -22.65 -5.71
C ALA A 118 -5.49 -21.90 -4.42
N GLY A 119 -6.50 -21.58 -3.58
CA GLY A 119 -6.25 -20.85 -2.33
C GLY A 119 -5.61 -19.46 -2.48
N PHE A 120 -5.53 -18.92 -3.71
CA PHE A 120 -4.89 -17.63 -4.00
C PHE A 120 -3.39 -17.59 -3.66
N GLU A 121 -2.70 -18.73 -3.71
CA GLU A 121 -1.29 -18.88 -3.39
C GLU A 121 -0.38 -17.95 -4.19
N LYS A 122 -0.75 -17.62 -5.44
CA LYS A 122 0.02 -16.66 -6.25
C LYS A 122 -0.09 -15.24 -5.72
N THR A 123 -1.22 -14.87 -5.15
CA THR A 123 -1.39 -13.58 -4.47
C THR A 123 -0.49 -13.49 -3.25
N ASP A 124 -0.38 -14.55 -2.45
CA ASP A 124 0.51 -14.58 -1.29
C ASP A 124 1.99 -14.40 -1.70
N ILE A 125 2.41 -15.13 -2.72
CA ILE A 125 3.76 -14.98 -3.29
C ILE A 125 3.98 -13.55 -3.83
N TYR A 126 2.96 -12.97 -4.48
CA TYR A 126 3.03 -11.60 -4.99
C TYR A 126 3.19 -10.59 -3.85
N ILE A 127 2.43 -10.74 -2.77
CA ILE A 127 2.51 -9.89 -1.57
C ILE A 127 3.95 -9.92 -1.03
N GLU A 128 4.49 -11.10 -0.75
CA GLU A 128 5.85 -11.24 -0.21
C GLU A 128 6.91 -10.57 -1.08
N LYS A 129 6.88 -10.87 -2.38
CA LYS A 129 7.88 -10.36 -3.34
C LYS A 129 7.74 -8.86 -3.55
N SER A 130 6.53 -8.35 -3.70
CA SER A 130 6.29 -6.92 -3.97
C SER A 130 6.59 -6.04 -2.75
N VAL A 131 6.24 -6.49 -1.54
CA VAL A 131 6.61 -5.79 -0.31
C VAL A 131 8.13 -5.80 -0.14
N LYS A 132 8.79 -6.94 -0.33
CA LYS A 132 10.25 -7.02 -0.29
C LYS A 132 10.90 -6.02 -1.26
N ALA A 133 10.46 -6.03 -2.52
CA ALA A 133 10.98 -5.13 -3.55
C ALA A 133 10.73 -3.66 -3.20
N ALA A 134 9.57 -3.32 -2.66
CA ALA A 134 9.27 -1.95 -2.24
C ALA A 134 10.25 -1.45 -1.16
N PHE A 135 10.53 -2.29 -0.14
CA PHE A 135 11.49 -1.94 0.91
C PHE A 135 12.93 -1.87 0.41
N GLU A 136 13.34 -2.76 -0.50
CA GLU A 136 14.67 -2.70 -1.12
C GLU A 136 14.83 -1.41 -1.94
N LEU A 137 13.83 -1.04 -2.74
CA LEU A 137 13.86 0.21 -3.50
C LEU A 137 13.94 1.45 -2.58
N MET A 138 13.19 1.48 -1.49
CA MET A 138 13.25 2.58 -0.52
C MET A 138 14.64 2.71 0.13
N ASN A 139 15.35 1.60 0.33
CA ASN A 139 16.68 1.59 0.93
C ASN A 139 17.81 1.93 -0.06
N ILE A 140 17.64 1.64 -1.35
CA ILE A 140 18.71 1.76 -2.37
C ILE A 140 18.62 3.09 -3.12
N THR A 141 17.40 3.60 -3.32
CA THR A 141 17.20 4.79 -4.15
C THR A 141 17.24 6.04 -3.29
N PRO A 142 18.27 6.90 -3.41
CA PRO A 142 18.20 8.25 -2.88
C PRO A 142 17.03 8.93 -3.59
N ILE A 143 15.94 9.15 -2.89
CA ILE A 143 14.73 9.84 -3.41
C ILE A 143 15.13 11.22 -3.96
N GLU A 144 16.21 11.81 -3.47
CA GLU A 144 16.85 13.01 -4.00
C GLU A 144 17.08 12.94 -5.51
N SER A 145 17.64 11.83 -6.00
CA SER A 145 17.91 11.66 -7.44
C SER A 145 16.64 11.59 -8.28
N LEU A 146 15.58 10.99 -7.76
CA LEU A 146 14.27 10.93 -8.43
C LEU A 146 13.57 12.29 -8.42
N ILE A 147 13.66 13.03 -7.32
CA ILE A 147 13.11 14.39 -7.20
C ILE A 147 13.86 15.33 -8.15
N ASP A 148 15.18 15.26 -8.18
CA ASP A 148 16.00 16.10 -9.07
C ASP A 148 15.74 15.78 -10.54
N PHE A 149 15.59 14.51 -10.89
CA PHE A 149 15.20 14.09 -12.23
C PHE A 149 13.78 14.59 -12.59
N GLY A 150 12.83 14.48 -11.67
CA GLY A 150 11.48 15.02 -11.84
C GLY A 150 11.47 16.55 -12.03
N LYS A 151 12.23 17.30 -11.24
CA LYS A 151 12.40 18.75 -11.38
C LYS A 151 13.04 19.12 -12.72
N PHE A 152 14.04 18.35 -13.15
CA PHE A 152 14.69 18.55 -14.44
C PHE A 152 13.68 18.38 -15.60
N ILE A 153 12.93 17.28 -15.63
CA ILE A 153 11.92 17.05 -16.67
C ILE A 153 10.86 18.15 -16.68
N PHE A 154 10.40 18.57 -15.50
CA PHE A 154 9.39 19.62 -15.38
C PHE A 154 9.91 20.96 -15.92
N LYS A 155 11.15 21.33 -15.57
CA LYS A 155 11.79 22.54 -16.05
C LYS A 155 11.98 22.55 -17.56
N GLU A 156 12.41 21.42 -18.14
CA GLU A 156 12.58 21.27 -19.58
C GLU A 156 11.26 21.36 -20.36
N LYS A 157 10.15 20.85 -19.77
CA LYS A 157 8.82 20.97 -20.39
C LYS A 157 8.28 22.40 -20.36
N ILE A 158 8.56 23.16 -19.32
CA ILE A 158 8.08 24.55 -19.21
C ILE A 158 8.87 25.51 -20.12
N GLN A 159 10.16 25.22 -20.39
CA GLN A 159 10.98 26.04 -21.29
C GLN A 159 10.69 25.82 -22.78
N LYS A 160 9.92 24.76 -23.13
CA LYS A 160 9.53 24.48 -24.54
C LYS A 160 8.14 24.97 -24.94
N ASN A 161 7.42 25.63 -24.05
CA ASN A 161 6.19 26.35 -24.31
C ASN A 161 6.40 27.86 -24.12
#